data_71a46478976fcd574251b83301ea3262
#
_entry.id   71a46478976fcd574251b83301ea3262
#
_cell.length_a   1.000
_cell.length_b   1.000
_cell.length_c   1.000
_cell.angle_alpha   90.00
_cell.angle_beta   90.00
_cell.angle_gamma   90.00
#
_symmetry.space_group_name_H-M   'P 1'
#
loop_
_entity.id
_entity.type
_entity.pdbx_description
1 polymer ?
#
loop_
_entity_poly.entity_id
_entity_poly.type
_entity_poly.pdbx_seq_one_letter_code
_entity_poly.pdbx_strand_id
1 'polypeptide(L)'
;MEYICGVTFAPFACAGAFFKPGAKESLAMMKERTGANFVIFVPGGLQETPQSEEICFTSKATMEDDELIAMIEYAKEIGLRVALKPTVNCKNGTWRAHINFFDEDVPCEPKWGNWFASYTAFQLHYAKIAEQHDCEMFIAGCEMVMSEHREAEWRKLLSDIRQVYHGLLSYNTDKYQEHRVNWWDACLLYTSPSPRDC
;
A
#
# COMPACT_ATOMS: atom_id res chain seq x y z
N MET A 1 -16.66 -5.76 16.21
CA MET A 1 -15.53 -5.05 15.58
C MET A 1 -15.72 -3.58 15.85
N GLU A 2 -14.72 -2.88 16.36
CA GLU A 2 -14.82 -1.44 16.60
C GLU A 2 -14.83 -0.69 15.27
N TYR A 3 -15.61 0.39 15.18
CA TYR A 3 -15.72 1.19 13.97
C TYR A 3 -14.35 1.81 13.62
N ILE A 4 -13.94 1.74 12.34
CA ILE A 4 -12.70 2.32 11.86
C ILE A 4 -12.97 3.75 11.36
N CYS A 5 -12.44 4.74 12.07
CA CYS A 5 -12.40 6.12 11.64
C CYS A 5 -10.93 6.47 11.32
N GLY A 6 -10.54 6.24 10.06
CA GLY A 6 -9.14 6.26 9.63
C GLY A 6 -8.77 7.45 8.76
N VAL A 7 -7.54 7.92 8.92
CA VAL A 7 -6.95 8.97 8.08
C VAL A 7 -5.66 8.45 7.44
N THR A 8 -5.47 8.70 6.15
CA THR A 8 -4.19 8.46 5.48
C THR A 8 -3.21 9.57 5.83
N PHE A 9 -2.07 9.18 6.39
CA PHE A 9 -0.98 10.10 6.77
C PHE A 9 0.24 9.79 5.91
N ALA A 10 0.39 10.54 4.79
CA ALA A 10 1.40 10.30 3.77
C ALA A 10 2.18 11.58 3.50
N PRO A 11 3.50 11.61 3.76
CA PRO A 11 4.31 12.80 3.54
C PRO A 11 4.63 13.06 2.06
N PHE A 12 4.42 12.08 1.16
CA PHE A 12 4.84 12.13 -0.26
C PHE A 12 6.28 12.63 -0.45
N ALA A 13 7.17 12.21 0.43
CA ALA A 13 8.51 12.76 0.53
C ALA A 13 9.55 11.63 0.52
N CYS A 14 10.80 12.04 0.26
CA CYS A 14 11.97 11.17 0.34
C CYS A 14 12.33 10.82 1.81
N ALA A 15 13.37 10.02 1.95
CA ALA A 15 13.96 9.64 3.22
C ALA A 15 14.12 10.82 4.19
N GLY A 16 13.88 10.55 5.47
CA GLY A 16 13.99 11.51 6.56
C GLY A 16 12.75 12.38 6.80
N ALA A 17 11.67 12.20 6.05
CA ALA A 17 10.47 13.02 6.20
C ALA A 17 9.83 12.87 7.60
N PHE A 18 9.77 11.67 8.12
CA PHE A 18 9.21 11.38 9.44
C PHE A 18 10.16 11.67 10.61
N PHE A 19 11.45 11.82 10.34
CA PHE A 19 12.42 12.29 11.35
C PHE A 19 12.42 13.81 11.54
N LYS A 20 11.72 14.57 10.66
CA LYS A 20 11.66 16.02 10.82
C LYS A 20 10.93 16.41 12.10
N PRO A 21 11.38 17.47 12.78
CA PRO A 21 10.62 18.09 13.85
C PRO A 21 9.20 18.41 13.34
N GLY A 22 8.20 18.11 14.14
CA GLY A 22 6.81 18.37 13.75
C GLY A 22 6.09 17.19 13.08
N ALA A 23 6.77 16.11 12.66
CA ALA A 23 6.09 14.96 12.10
C ALA A 23 5.18 14.27 13.14
N LYS A 24 5.69 14.04 14.34
CA LYS A 24 4.94 13.47 15.47
C LYS A 24 3.82 14.42 15.94
N GLU A 25 4.13 15.71 16.06
CA GLU A 25 3.14 16.74 16.43
C GLU A 25 2.01 16.82 15.39
N SER A 26 2.34 16.71 14.10
CA SER A 26 1.34 16.70 13.04
C SER A 26 0.41 15.49 13.13
N LEU A 27 0.96 14.30 13.44
CA LEU A 27 0.16 13.10 13.64
C LEU A 27 -0.75 13.22 14.88
N ALA A 28 -0.23 13.72 16.00
CA ALA A 28 -1.01 13.96 17.21
C ALA A 28 -2.12 14.98 16.98
N MET A 29 -1.80 16.08 16.29
CA MET A 29 -2.77 17.11 15.91
C MET A 29 -3.86 16.58 14.96
N MET A 30 -3.49 15.72 14.00
CA MET A 30 -4.45 15.05 13.13
C MET A 30 -5.45 14.24 13.95
N LYS A 31 -4.97 13.39 14.87
CA LYS A 31 -5.82 12.61 15.76
C LYS A 31 -6.76 13.49 16.56
N GLU A 32 -6.24 14.53 17.22
CA GLU A 32 -7.01 15.46 18.05
C GLU A 32 -8.13 16.15 17.25
N ARG A 33 -7.80 16.67 16.06
CA ARG A 33 -8.76 17.44 15.24
C ARG A 33 -9.81 16.60 14.54
N THR A 34 -9.50 15.35 14.21
CA THR A 34 -10.41 14.47 13.45
C THR A 34 -11.16 13.46 14.30
N GLY A 35 -10.68 13.19 15.53
CA GLY A 35 -11.18 12.09 16.34
C GLY A 35 -10.85 10.71 15.76
N ALA A 36 -9.87 10.62 14.86
CA ALA A 36 -9.47 9.36 14.25
C ALA A 36 -8.95 8.36 15.29
N ASN A 37 -9.35 7.10 15.14
CA ASN A 37 -8.83 5.96 15.90
C ASN A 37 -7.89 5.07 15.08
N PHE A 38 -7.66 5.44 13.82
CA PHE A 38 -6.89 4.64 12.87
C PHE A 38 -6.04 5.53 11.96
N VAL A 39 -4.81 5.14 11.69
CA VAL A 39 -3.93 5.83 10.73
C VAL A 39 -3.39 4.87 9.69
N ILE A 40 -3.30 5.33 8.44
CA ILE A 40 -2.74 4.58 7.32
C ILE A 40 -1.44 5.25 6.89
N PHE A 41 -0.30 4.60 7.09
CA PHE A 41 0.98 5.04 6.53
C PHE A 41 1.19 4.50 5.14
N VAL A 42 1.82 5.30 4.28
CA VAL A 42 1.98 5.02 2.86
C VAL A 42 3.47 5.05 2.47
N PRO A 43 4.22 3.97 2.77
CA PRO A 43 5.58 3.87 2.25
C PRO A 43 5.57 3.75 0.72
N GLY A 44 6.53 4.41 0.08
CA GLY A 44 6.55 4.54 -1.37
C GLY A 44 7.54 3.59 -2.04
N GLY A 45 7.16 3.02 -3.19
CA GLY A 45 8.05 2.44 -4.19
C GLY A 45 8.08 3.32 -5.44
N LEU A 46 9.19 3.34 -6.14
CA LEU A 46 9.40 4.16 -7.34
C LEU A 46 9.81 3.31 -8.53
N GLN A 47 9.14 3.47 -9.65
CA GLN A 47 9.56 2.97 -10.95
C GLN A 47 9.73 4.14 -11.94
N GLU A 48 10.56 3.98 -12.97
CA GLU A 48 10.90 5.09 -13.88
C GLU A 48 9.67 5.56 -14.67
N THR A 49 8.98 4.61 -15.31
CA THR A 49 7.79 4.85 -16.16
C THR A 49 6.74 3.77 -15.89
N PRO A 50 5.50 3.92 -16.38
CA PRO A 50 4.47 2.87 -16.26
C PRO A 50 4.87 1.52 -16.88
N GLN A 51 5.83 1.50 -17.80
CA GLN A 51 6.34 0.31 -18.49
C GLN A 51 7.64 -0.23 -17.87
N SER A 52 8.12 0.33 -16.76
CA SER A 52 9.28 -0.19 -16.05
C SER A 52 8.90 -1.37 -15.18
N GLU A 53 9.67 -2.45 -15.23
CA GLU A 53 9.43 -3.67 -14.45
C GLU A 53 9.99 -3.59 -13.03
N GLU A 54 10.98 -2.74 -12.80
CA GLU A 54 11.68 -2.59 -11.52
C GLU A 54 11.07 -1.52 -10.63
N ILE A 55 10.85 -1.88 -9.37
CA ILE A 55 10.38 -0.98 -8.31
C ILE A 55 11.49 -0.82 -7.28
N CYS A 56 12.00 0.40 -7.15
CA CYS A 56 12.99 0.78 -6.16
C CYS A 56 12.29 1.29 -4.89
N PHE A 57 12.56 0.69 -3.74
CA PHE A 57 11.98 1.08 -2.45
C PHE A 57 13.03 1.18 -1.33
N THR A 58 14.32 1.05 -1.69
CA THR A 58 15.46 1.11 -0.76
C THR A 58 16.46 2.20 -1.19
N SER A 59 15.96 3.41 -1.43
CA SER A 59 16.80 4.53 -1.89
C SER A 59 16.54 5.79 -1.07
N LYS A 60 17.41 6.79 -1.23
CA LYS A 60 17.19 8.11 -0.60
C LYS A 60 15.96 8.86 -1.12
N ALA A 61 15.34 8.38 -2.20
CA ALA A 61 14.11 8.92 -2.73
C ALA A 61 12.84 8.24 -2.15
N THR A 62 13.02 7.22 -1.31
CA THR A 62 11.95 6.49 -0.65
C THR A 62 12.11 6.60 0.87
N MET A 63 11.02 6.38 1.61
CA MET A 63 11.02 6.37 3.07
C MET A 63 11.96 5.28 3.60
N GLU A 64 12.73 5.58 4.64
CA GLU A 64 13.55 4.60 5.35
C GLU A 64 12.70 3.77 6.31
N ASP A 65 13.10 2.50 6.53
CA ASP A 65 12.35 1.60 7.43
C ASP A 65 12.31 2.13 8.86
N ASP A 66 13.44 2.63 9.35
CA ASP A 66 13.55 3.13 10.73
C ASP A 66 12.61 4.33 11.00
N GLU A 67 12.45 5.23 10.01
CA GLU A 67 11.53 6.37 10.17
C GLU A 67 10.06 5.93 10.14
N LEU A 68 9.72 4.95 9.30
CA LEU A 68 8.38 4.35 9.26
C LEU A 68 8.07 3.65 10.58
N ILE A 69 8.99 2.82 11.06
CA ILE A 69 8.86 2.09 12.32
C ILE A 69 8.68 3.07 13.50
N ALA A 70 9.51 4.12 13.57
CA ALA A 70 9.38 5.13 14.60
C ALA A 70 8.01 5.84 14.63
N MET A 71 7.39 6.00 13.45
CA MET A 71 6.04 6.58 13.35
C MET A 71 4.94 5.57 13.67
N ILE A 72 5.11 4.29 13.34
CA ILE A 72 4.19 3.21 13.73
C ILE A 72 4.13 3.13 15.27
N GLU A 73 5.29 3.05 15.92
CA GLU A 73 5.37 2.96 17.38
C GLU A 73 4.75 4.21 18.05
N TYR A 74 5.07 5.39 17.55
CA TYR A 74 4.48 6.63 18.08
C TYR A 74 2.95 6.68 17.87
N ALA A 75 2.44 6.23 16.73
CA ALA A 75 1.00 6.17 16.48
C ALA A 75 0.30 5.27 17.51
N LYS A 76 0.89 4.11 17.81
CA LYS A 76 0.39 3.18 18.84
C LYS A 76 0.47 3.78 20.24
N GLU A 77 1.57 4.44 20.57
CA GLU A 77 1.77 5.14 21.85
C GLU A 77 0.65 6.17 22.13
N ILE A 78 0.24 6.93 21.11
CA ILE A 78 -0.86 7.89 21.23
C ILE A 78 -2.25 7.25 21.05
N GLY A 79 -2.35 5.91 20.97
CA GLY A 79 -3.60 5.16 20.89
C GLY A 79 -4.28 5.17 19.51
N LEU A 80 -3.50 5.22 18.44
CA LEU A 80 -3.99 4.96 17.08
C LEU A 80 -3.74 3.49 16.69
N ARG A 81 -4.70 2.89 16.03
CA ARG A 81 -4.54 1.63 15.30
C ARG A 81 -3.87 1.92 13.95
N VAL A 82 -3.06 1.02 13.43
CA VAL A 82 -2.20 1.29 12.28
C VAL A 82 -2.47 0.36 11.12
N ALA A 83 -2.50 0.92 9.90
CA ALA A 83 -2.36 0.18 8.66
C ALA A 83 -1.14 0.64 7.86
N LEU A 84 -0.58 -0.29 7.08
CA LEU A 84 0.38 0.04 6.02
C LEU A 84 -0.29 -0.10 4.65
N LYS A 85 -0.05 0.87 3.77
CA LYS A 85 -0.49 0.87 2.36
C LYS A 85 0.68 1.18 1.44
N PRO A 86 1.59 0.24 1.18
CA PRO A 86 2.70 0.46 0.28
C PRO A 86 2.20 0.81 -1.13
N THR A 87 2.66 1.94 -1.65
CA THR A 87 2.14 2.49 -2.90
C THR A 87 3.27 2.78 -3.88
N VAL A 88 3.18 2.24 -5.09
CA VAL A 88 4.14 2.52 -6.16
C VAL A 88 3.77 3.81 -6.90
N ASN A 89 4.78 4.58 -7.30
CA ASN A 89 4.63 5.77 -8.13
C ASN A 89 5.65 5.76 -9.27
N CYS A 90 5.29 6.40 -10.39
CA CYS A 90 6.21 6.58 -11.51
C CYS A 90 6.97 7.89 -11.35
N LYS A 91 8.32 7.86 -11.53
CA LYS A 91 9.17 9.07 -11.41
C LYS A 91 8.86 10.12 -12.46
N ASN A 92 8.35 9.72 -13.62
CA ASN A 92 7.93 10.61 -14.68
C ASN A 92 6.60 11.35 -14.39
N GLY A 93 5.99 11.12 -13.22
CA GLY A 93 4.73 11.75 -12.81
C GLY A 93 3.48 11.09 -13.37
N THR A 94 3.59 10.03 -14.16
CA THR A 94 2.42 9.29 -14.66
C THR A 94 1.73 8.58 -13.48
N TRP A 95 0.42 8.66 -13.43
CA TRP A 95 -0.36 8.00 -12.41
C TRP A 95 -0.22 6.47 -12.49
N ARG A 96 -0.06 5.81 -11.35
CA ARG A 96 0.13 4.35 -11.21
C ARG A 96 -0.95 3.51 -11.90
N ALA A 97 -2.16 4.04 -12.04
CA ALA A 97 -3.25 3.39 -12.74
C ALA A 97 -2.93 3.01 -14.19
N HIS A 98 -1.94 3.68 -14.80
CA HIS A 98 -1.49 3.43 -16.17
C HIS A 98 -0.33 2.43 -16.27
N ILE A 99 0.09 1.81 -15.16
CA ILE A 99 1.05 0.71 -15.20
C ILE A 99 0.40 -0.45 -15.95
N ASN A 100 0.97 -0.76 -17.12
CA ASN A 100 0.39 -1.73 -18.03
C ASN A 100 1.46 -2.32 -18.97
N PHE A 101 1.31 -3.60 -19.29
CA PHE A 101 2.17 -4.35 -20.20
C PHE A 101 1.30 -5.16 -21.15
N PHE A 102 1.89 -5.82 -22.16
CA PHE A 102 1.17 -6.76 -22.99
C PHE A 102 0.67 -7.95 -22.17
N ASP A 103 -0.54 -8.43 -22.45
CA ASP A 103 -1.13 -9.57 -21.74
C ASP A 103 -0.38 -10.87 -22.02
N GLU A 104 0.16 -11.01 -23.22
CA GLU A 104 1.05 -12.09 -23.63
C GLU A 104 2.51 -11.60 -23.65
N ASP A 105 3.44 -12.50 -23.34
CA ASP A 105 4.86 -12.20 -23.38
C ASP A 105 5.34 -11.91 -24.82
N VAL A 106 5.74 -10.68 -25.06
CA VAL A 106 6.35 -10.25 -26.31
C VAL A 106 7.89 -10.23 -26.17
N PRO A 107 8.65 -10.80 -27.11
CA PRO A 107 10.11 -10.71 -27.06
C PRO A 107 10.61 -9.27 -27.02
N CYS A 108 11.61 -9.01 -26.16
CA CYS A 108 12.22 -7.69 -25.95
C CYS A 108 11.29 -6.60 -25.37
N GLU A 109 10.07 -6.93 -24.99
CA GLU A 109 9.16 -6.01 -24.31
C GLU A 109 9.09 -6.32 -22.81
N PRO A 110 8.77 -5.32 -21.95
CA PRO A 110 8.53 -5.52 -20.53
C PRO A 110 7.35 -6.46 -20.26
N LYS A 111 7.42 -7.21 -19.14
CA LYS A 111 6.48 -8.30 -18.85
C LYS A 111 5.80 -8.16 -17.51
N TRP A 112 4.54 -8.54 -17.44
CA TRP A 112 3.79 -8.65 -16.19
C TRP A 112 4.50 -9.53 -15.15
N GLY A 113 5.05 -10.66 -15.56
CA GLY A 113 5.72 -11.59 -14.64
C GLY A 113 6.91 -10.95 -13.91
N ASN A 114 7.74 -10.17 -14.60
CA ASN A 114 8.88 -9.48 -14.01
C ASN A 114 8.41 -8.34 -13.10
N TRP A 115 7.43 -7.57 -13.56
CA TRP A 115 6.85 -6.50 -12.75
C TRP A 115 6.21 -7.04 -11.47
N PHE A 116 5.38 -8.09 -11.55
CA PHE A 116 4.78 -8.69 -10.35
C PHE A 116 5.81 -9.31 -9.42
N ALA A 117 6.93 -9.85 -9.93
CA ALA A 117 8.03 -10.30 -9.08
C ALA A 117 8.64 -9.15 -8.27
N SER A 118 8.91 -8.01 -8.92
CA SER A 118 9.41 -6.80 -8.26
C SER A 118 8.37 -6.20 -7.30
N TYR A 119 7.11 -6.12 -7.73
CA TYR A 119 6.01 -5.63 -6.90
C TYR A 119 5.76 -6.50 -5.67
N THR A 120 5.86 -7.83 -5.82
CA THR A 120 5.76 -8.78 -4.71
C THR A 120 6.89 -8.57 -3.70
N ALA A 121 8.13 -8.40 -4.16
CA ALA A 121 9.26 -8.11 -3.27
C ALA A 121 9.03 -6.82 -2.47
N PHE A 122 8.55 -5.76 -3.11
CA PHE A 122 8.17 -4.50 -2.49
C PHE A 122 7.07 -4.68 -1.43
N GLN A 123 5.99 -5.37 -1.77
CA GLN A 123 4.87 -5.59 -0.84
C GLN A 123 5.27 -6.47 0.34
N LEU A 124 6.03 -7.56 0.11
CA LEU A 124 6.49 -8.47 1.17
C LEU A 124 7.45 -7.79 2.16
N HIS A 125 8.27 -6.84 1.69
CA HIS A 125 9.12 -6.06 2.57
C HIS A 125 8.29 -5.34 3.64
N TYR A 126 7.28 -4.58 3.23
CA TYR A 126 6.42 -3.84 4.17
C TYR A 126 5.41 -4.71 4.91
N ALA A 127 5.01 -5.85 4.34
CA ALA A 127 4.16 -6.81 5.05
C ALA A 127 4.89 -7.43 6.26
N LYS A 128 6.20 -7.69 6.14
CA LYS A 128 7.03 -8.13 7.27
C LYS A 128 7.17 -7.05 8.34
N ILE A 129 7.34 -5.79 7.96
CA ILE A 129 7.34 -4.67 8.93
C ILE A 129 5.98 -4.59 9.62
N ALA A 130 4.89 -4.69 8.87
CA ALA A 130 3.54 -4.67 9.43
C ALA A 130 3.31 -5.78 10.47
N GLU A 131 3.78 -7.00 10.20
CA GLU A 131 3.70 -8.13 11.13
C GLU A 131 4.56 -7.89 12.37
N GLN A 132 5.84 -7.52 12.18
CA GLN A 132 6.80 -7.32 13.27
C GLN A 132 6.39 -6.20 14.25
N HIS A 133 5.65 -5.23 13.76
CA HIS A 133 5.18 -4.08 14.53
C HIS A 133 3.66 -4.11 14.76
N ASP A 134 3.02 -5.30 14.69
CA ASP A 134 1.60 -5.51 14.99
C ASP A 134 0.70 -4.45 14.36
N CYS A 135 0.92 -4.11 13.08
CA CYS A 135 -0.02 -3.30 12.34
C CYS A 135 -1.30 -4.11 12.11
N GLU A 136 -2.45 -3.51 12.36
CA GLU A 136 -3.72 -4.24 12.32
C GLU A 136 -4.17 -4.58 10.90
N MET A 137 -3.82 -3.72 9.92
CA MET A 137 -4.24 -3.89 8.54
C MET A 137 -3.06 -3.67 7.58
N PHE A 138 -3.06 -4.46 6.51
CA PHE A 138 -2.18 -4.27 5.35
C PHE A 138 -3.01 -4.11 4.09
N ILE A 139 -2.76 -3.05 3.32
CA ILE A 139 -3.47 -2.75 2.08
C ILE A 139 -2.49 -2.98 0.93
N ALA A 140 -2.66 -4.09 0.21
CA ALA A 140 -1.69 -4.64 -0.74
C ALA A 140 -1.68 -3.94 -2.12
N GLY A 141 -1.99 -2.67 -2.16
CA GLY A 141 -1.97 -1.84 -3.36
C GLY A 141 -3.01 -0.74 -3.36
N CYS A 142 -2.81 0.21 -4.24
CA CYS A 142 -3.65 1.39 -4.34
C CYS A 142 -3.82 1.80 -5.80
N GLU A 143 -5.05 1.75 -6.31
CA GLU A 143 -5.42 2.28 -7.64
C GLU A 143 -4.59 1.70 -8.81
N MET A 144 -4.37 0.39 -8.81
CA MET A 144 -3.57 -0.31 -9.82
C MET A 144 -4.43 -0.74 -11.03
N VAL A 145 -5.26 0.19 -11.53
CA VAL A 145 -6.41 -0.05 -12.42
C VAL A 145 -6.10 -0.97 -13.61
N MET A 146 -5.01 -0.70 -14.34
CA MET A 146 -4.66 -1.49 -15.53
C MET A 146 -4.08 -2.87 -15.20
N SER A 147 -3.71 -3.15 -13.96
CA SER A 147 -3.26 -4.47 -13.53
C SER A 147 -4.36 -5.30 -12.86
N GLU A 148 -5.51 -4.70 -12.52
CA GLU A 148 -6.56 -5.37 -11.74
C GLU A 148 -7.16 -6.60 -12.44
N HIS A 149 -7.11 -6.66 -13.77
CA HIS A 149 -7.54 -7.81 -14.56
C HIS A 149 -6.59 -9.03 -14.46
N ARG A 150 -5.37 -8.83 -13.96
CA ARG A 150 -4.36 -9.90 -13.77
C ARG A 150 -4.66 -10.71 -12.50
N GLU A 151 -5.81 -11.36 -12.48
CA GLU A 151 -6.36 -12.05 -11.30
C GLU A 151 -5.40 -13.08 -10.72
N ALA A 152 -4.76 -13.91 -11.56
CA ALA A 152 -3.86 -14.97 -11.09
C ALA A 152 -2.64 -14.42 -10.33
N GLU A 153 -2.06 -13.35 -10.83
CA GLU A 153 -0.90 -12.69 -10.23
C GLU A 153 -1.28 -11.97 -8.94
N TRP A 154 -2.45 -11.30 -8.90
CA TRP A 154 -2.95 -10.67 -7.67
C TRP A 154 -3.25 -11.71 -6.59
N ARG A 155 -3.92 -12.83 -6.94
CA ARG A 155 -4.17 -13.92 -5.98
C ARG A 155 -2.87 -14.52 -5.44
N LYS A 156 -1.86 -14.69 -6.30
CA LYS A 156 -0.54 -15.16 -5.88
C LYS A 156 0.11 -14.17 -4.91
N LEU A 157 0.14 -12.87 -5.23
CA LEU A 157 0.67 -11.81 -4.36
C LEU A 157 0.00 -11.85 -2.98
N LEU A 158 -1.33 -11.89 -2.93
CA LEU A 158 -2.07 -11.92 -1.67
C LEU A 158 -1.78 -13.19 -0.86
N SER A 159 -1.65 -14.33 -1.54
CA SER A 159 -1.22 -15.58 -0.91
C SER A 159 0.21 -15.49 -0.35
N ASP A 160 1.14 -14.89 -1.08
CA ASP A 160 2.52 -14.69 -0.62
C ASP A 160 2.57 -13.75 0.59
N ILE A 161 1.77 -12.67 0.60
CA ILE A 161 1.64 -11.78 1.76
C ILE A 161 1.11 -12.55 2.98
N ARG A 162 0.14 -13.45 2.81
CA ARG A 162 -0.41 -14.28 3.89
C ARG A 162 0.60 -15.21 4.55
N GLN A 163 1.69 -15.55 3.87
CA GLN A 163 2.75 -16.35 4.49
C GLN A 163 3.56 -15.58 5.53
N VAL A 164 3.51 -14.25 5.50
CA VAL A 164 4.34 -13.37 6.34
C VAL A 164 3.53 -12.36 7.16
N TYR A 165 2.23 -12.19 6.89
CA TYR A 165 1.36 -11.24 7.58
C TYR A 165 0.01 -11.87 7.91
N HIS A 166 -0.40 -11.81 9.18
CA HIS A 166 -1.57 -12.50 9.72
C HIS A 166 -2.73 -11.57 10.10
N GLY A 167 -2.53 -10.24 10.03
CA GLY A 167 -3.56 -9.24 10.29
C GLY A 167 -4.60 -9.11 9.17
N LEU A 168 -5.36 -8.04 9.18
CA LEU A 168 -6.37 -7.75 8.16
C LEU A 168 -5.69 -7.40 6.83
N LEU A 169 -6.07 -8.09 5.75
CA LEU A 169 -5.53 -7.87 4.41
C LEU A 169 -6.61 -7.30 3.49
N SER A 170 -6.30 -6.22 2.79
CA SER A 170 -7.22 -5.55 1.88
C SER A 170 -6.50 -5.01 0.64
N TYR A 171 -7.26 -4.45 -0.28
CA TYR A 171 -6.81 -3.71 -1.45
C TYR A 171 -7.61 -2.42 -1.59
N ASN A 172 -7.01 -1.37 -2.15
CA ASN A 172 -7.68 -0.10 -2.40
C ASN A 172 -7.77 0.13 -3.92
N THR A 173 -8.90 -0.23 -4.52
CA THR A 173 -9.17 0.11 -5.93
C THR A 173 -9.50 1.59 -6.10
N ASP A 174 -9.47 2.10 -7.34
CA ASP A 174 -9.99 3.42 -7.66
C ASP A 174 -11.52 3.45 -7.55
N LYS A 175 -12.06 4.64 -7.31
CA LYS A 175 -13.50 4.83 -7.15
C LYS A 175 -14.26 4.34 -8.38
N TYR A 176 -15.40 3.67 -8.16
CA TYR A 176 -16.25 3.09 -9.19
C TYR A 176 -15.62 1.95 -10.01
N GLN A 177 -14.45 1.42 -9.60
CA GLN A 177 -13.78 0.30 -10.27
C GLN A 177 -13.89 -1.02 -9.49
N GLU A 178 -14.52 -1.02 -8.33
CA GLU A 178 -14.64 -2.18 -7.44
C GLU A 178 -15.24 -3.42 -8.12
N HIS A 179 -16.11 -3.21 -9.11
CA HIS A 179 -16.74 -4.29 -9.88
C HIS A 179 -15.80 -4.98 -10.87
N ARG A 180 -14.61 -4.41 -11.13
CA ARG A 180 -13.58 -4.98 -12.02
C ARG A 180 -12.62 -5.93 -11.30
N VAL A 181 -12.58 -5.85 -9.99
CA VAL A 181 -11.71 -6.69 -9.16
C VAL A 181 -12.44 -8.00 -8.86
N ASN A 182 -12.02 -9.09 -9.55
CA ASN A 182 -12.67 -10.41 -9.42
C ASN A 182 -12.05 -11.27 -8.30
N TRP A 183 -11.12 -10.74 -7.53
CA TRP A 183 -10.35 -11.45 -6.50
C TRP A 183 -10.50 -10.86 -5.09
N TRP A 184 -11.59 -10.15 -4.82
CA TRP A 184 -11.90 -9.63 -3.48
C TRP A 184 -11.95 -10.72 -2.40
N ASP A 185 -12.37 -11.93 -2.77
CA ASP A 185 -12.41 -13.08 -1.87
C ASP A 185 -11.01 -13.53 -1.38
N ALA A 186 -9.94 -13.16 -2.08
CA ALA A 186 -8.56 -13.37 -1.62
C ALA A 186 -8.14 -12.35 -0.54
N CYS A 187 -8.89 -11.26 -0.36
CA CYS A 187 -8.74 -10.33 0.75
C CYS A 187 -9.60 -10.81 1.93
N LEU A 188 -9.07 -10.82 3.17
CA LEU A 188 -9.86 -11.22 4.37
C LEU A 188 -10.85 -10.17 4.84
N LEU A 189 -10.79 -8.96 4.29
CA LEU A 189 -11.76 -7.90 4.51
C LEU A 189 -12.46 -7.58 3.20
N TYR A 190 -13.55 -8.28 2.96
CA TYR A 190 -14.58 -7.74 2.10
C TYR A 190 -15.47 -6.85 2.98
N THR A 191 -15.19 -5.57 3.03
CA THR A 191 -16.06 -4.56 3.62
C THR A 191 -16.06 -3.34 2.71
N SER A 192 -16.65 -3.47 1.55
CA SER A 192 -17.32 -2.35 0.94
C SER A 192 -18.80 -2.66 1.01
N PRO A 193 -19.55 -2.09 1.96
CA PRO A 193 -20.94 -1.90 1.68
C PRO A 193 -20.97 -1.00 0.45
N SER A 194 -21.40 -1.57 -0.66
CA SER A 194 -21.75 -0.77 -1.82
C SER A 194 -22.67 0.36 -1.35
N PRO A 195 -22.48 1.62 -1.79
CA PRO A 195 -23.47 2.67 -1.52
C PRO A 195 -24.91 2.32 -1.99
N ARG A 196 -25.06 1.18 -2.69
CA ARG A 196 -26.36 0.67 -3.15
C ARG A 196 -27.09 -0.17 -2.10
N ASP A 197 -26.42 -0.53 -0.99
CA ASP A 197 -26.99 -1.34 0.08
C ASP A 197 -27.41 -0.50 1.30
N CYS A 198 -27.39 0.82 1.15
CA CYS A 198 -27.90 1.80 2.11
C CYS A 198 -29.27 2.32 1.69
#